data_1dc5535130a426e9a534db71ae0e2b25
#
_entry.id   1dc5535130a426e9a534db71ae0e2b25
#
_cell.length_a   1.000
_cell.length_b   1.000
_cell.length_c   1.000
_cell.angle_alpha   90.00
_cell.angle_beta   90.00
_cell.angle_gamma   90.00
#
_symmetry.space_group_name_H-M   'P 1'
#
loop_
_entity.id
_entity.type
_entity.pdbx_description
1 polymer ?
#
loop_
_entity_poly.entity_id
_entity_poly.type
_entity_poly.pdbx_seq_one_letter_code
_entity_poly.pdbx_strand_id
1 'polypeptide(L)'
;MSLFILRRLLTLVATLAGASVIIFLVLDALPGNAAEMLMGTDASPAAIHAMTVKLGLDQPLVVRYLHWIGGLLVGDLGNSYSYGTPVADLIAERLALTIPLAVMAMLLTVVLALAAGVYTAANHNKMGDVGVMAATQFGIAIPNFWFAILLILLFSVKLQWLSAGGFAGWEEGILPSIRSLLLPAISLAVVQAAILARVTRSAVLEVLREDFVRTARAKGLNRRQVMWGHVLRNAMIPVMTVMGLQFANLLAGAIVIENVFYLPGLGRLIFQSISNRDLIVIRNCVMLLAAMVVIVNFVVDVLYAAIDPRLKASEL
;
A
#
# COMPACT_ATOMS: atom_id res chain seq x y z
N MET A 1 16.11 23.20 5.32
CA MET A 1 15.91 22.00 4.47
C MET A 1 16.84 20.86 4.82
N SER A 2 18.15 21.07 4.98
CA SER A 2 19.08 19.97 5.31
C SER A 2 18.77 19.30 6.65
N LEU A 3 18.50 20.08 7.69
CA LEU A 3 18.17 19.54 9.03
C LEU A 3 16.82 18.81 9.05
N PHE A 4 15.82 19.31 8.35
CA PHE A 4 14.51 18.65 8.20
C PHE A 4 14.67 17.28 7.52
N ILE A 5 15.34 17.24 6.36
CA ILE A 5 15.59 15.99 5.63
C ILE A 5 16.39 15.00 6.48
N LEU A 6 17.41 15.49 7.19
CA LEU A 6 18.23 14.65 8.10
C LEU A 6 17.37 14.06 9.23
N ARG A 7 16.53 14.86 9.89
CA ARG A 7 15.62 14.36 10.93
C ARG A 7 14.65 13.32 10.38
N ARG A 8 14.05 13.56 9.20
CA ARG A 8 13.14 12.61 8.55
C ARG A 8 13.85 11.34 8.14
N LEU A 9 15.08 11.42 7.65
CA LEU A 9 15.89 10.25 7.32
C LEU A 9 16.24 9.44 8.59
N LEU A 10 16.61 10.10 9.69
CA LEU A 10 16.84 9.43 10.96
C LEU A 10 15.57 8.74 11.49
N THR A 11 14.41 9.39 11.37
CA THR A 11 13.12 8.79 11.75
C THR A 11 12.81 7.57 10.87
N LEU A 12 13.04 7.65 9.55
CA LEU A 12 12.89 6.53 8.63
C LEU A 12 13.75 5.34 9.05
N VAL A 13 15.06 5.57 9.28
CA VAL A 13 15.99 4.51 9.71
C VAL A 13 15.56 3.92 11.05
N ALA A 14 15.21 4.76 12.04
CA ALA A 14 14.76 4.29 13.34
C ALA A 14 13.46 3.48 13.26
N THR A 15 12.52 3.89 12.42
CA THR A 15 11.26 3.16 12.20
C THR A 15 11.52 1.80 11.54
N LEU A 16 12.38 1.74 10.51
CA LEU A 16 12.75 0.48 9.86
C LEU A 16 13.51 -0.44 10.80
N ALA A 17 14.42 0.09 11.62
CA ALA A 17 15.13 -0.68 12.64
C ALA A 17 14.14 -1.24 13.69
N GLY A 18 13.23 -0.42 14.21
CA GLY A 18 12.19 -0.87 15.13
C GLY A 18 11.28 -1.94 14.50
N ALA A 19 10.82 -1.72 13.26
CA ALA A 19 10.01 -2.68 12.53
C ALA A 19 10.75 -4.02 12.33
N SER A 20 12.04 -3.99 11.98
CA SER A 20 12.83 -5.20 11.78
C SER A 20 12.93 -6.04 13.06
N VAL A 21 13.15 -5.39 14.22
CA VAL A 21 13.18 -6.08 15.52
C VAL A 21 11.82 -6.72 15.81
N ILE A 22 10.73 -5.98 15.64
CA ILE A 22 9.37 -6.49 15.88
C ILE A 22 9.05 -7.67 14.96
N ILE A 23 9.30 -7.54 13.65
CA ILE A 23 9.06 -8.60 12.65
C ILE A 23 9.85 -9.84 13.03
N PHE A 24 11.13 -9.69 13.37
CA PHE A 24 11.98 -10.81 13.74
C PHE A 24 11.47 -11.52 15.01
N LEU A 25 11.18 -10.78 16.07
CA LEU A 25 10.70 -11.35 17.34
C LEU A 25 9.33 -12.00 17.20
N VAL A 26 8.41 -11.39 16.48
CA VAL A 26 7.05 -11.97 16.26
C VAL A 26 7.15 -13.28 15.50
N LEU A 27 7.96 -13.35 14.44
CA LEU A 27 8.10 -14.57 13.64
C LEU A 27 8.89 -15.65 14.37
N ASP A 28 9.84 -15.29 15.21
CA ASP A 28 10.60 -16.23 16.03
C ASP A 28 9.77 -16.79 17.21
N ALA A 29 8.81 -16.01 17.73
CA ALA A 29 7.90 -16.44 18.77
C ALA A 29 6.75 -17.36 18.28
N LEU A 30 6.58 -17.48 16.95
CA LEU A 30 5.53 -18.36 16.40
C LEU A 30 5.83 -19.82 16.75
N PRO A 31 4.84 -20.57 17.27
CA PRO A 31 5.03 -21.97 17.62
C PRO A 31 5.27 -22.83 16.37
N GLY A 32 6.24 -23.73 16.46
CA GLY A 32 6.61 -24.69 15.43
C GLY A 32 8.07 -24.53 14.96
N ASN A 33 8.72 -25.66 14.78
CA ASN A 33 10.09 -25.69 14.26
C ASN A 33 10.05 -25.82 12.72
N ALA A 34 10.61 -24.85 12.00
CA ALA A 34 10.68 -24.90 10.54
C ALA A 34 11.36 -26.17 10.03
N ALA A 35 12.36 -26.68 10.78
CA ALA A 35 13.02 -27.93 10.44
C ALA A 35 12.08 -29.15 10.56
N GLU A 36 11.23 -29.22 11.58
CA GLU A 36 10.23 -30.29 11.74
C GLU A 36 9.23 -30.31 10.59
N MET A 37 8.80 -29.14 10.16
CA MET A 37 7.83 -29.02 9.07
C MET A 37 8.40 -29.39 7.72
N LEU A 38 9.66 -29.02 7.44
CA LEU A 38 10.35 -29.37 6.20
C LEU A 38 10.63 -30.88 6.11
N MET A 39 10.91 -31.50 7.25
CA MET A 39 11.24 -32.91 7.30
C MET A 39 9.98 -33.81 7.40
N GLY A 40 8.83 -33.22 7.76
CA GLY A 40 7.56 -33.94 7.93
C GLY A 40 7.43 -34.67 9.28
N THR A 41 6.22 -35.17 9.55
CA THR A 41 5.84 -35.77 10.83
C THR A 41 6.57 -37.08 11.15
N ASP A 42 7.10 -37.76 10.13
CA ASP A 42 7.74 -39.07 10.25
C ASP A 42 9.28 -38.98 10.34
N ALA A 43 9.82 -37.77 10.40
CA ALA A 43 11.26 -37.56 10.45
C ALA A 43 11.87 -38.00 11.78
N SER A 44 13.05 -38.60 11.71
CA SER A 44 13.80 -38.97 12.92
C SER A 44 14.29 -37.74 13.67
N PRO A 45 14.39 -37.78 15.03
CA PRO A 45 14.93 -36.67 15.82
C PRO A 45 16.33 -36.22 15.36
N ALA A 46 17.17 -37.14 14.89
CA ALA A 46 18.49 -36.84 14.35
C ALA A 46 18.43 -36.04 13.03
N ALA A 47 17.48 -36.36 12.15
CA ALA A 47 17.26 -35.63 10.91
C ALA A 47 16.73 -34.22 11.16
N ILE A 48 15.81 -34.06 12.11
CA ILE A 48 15.30 -32.75 12.54
C ILE A 48 16.43 -31.89 13.12
N HIS A 49 17.26 -32.47 13.99
CA HIS A 49 18.41 -31.76 14.57
C HIS A 49 19.41 -31.32 13.48
N ALA A 50 19.76 -32.21 12.56
CA ALA A 50 20.66 -31.87 11.45
C ALA A 50 20.10 -30.74 10.57
N MET A 51 18.77 -30.74 10.33
CA MET A 51 18.11 -29.67 9.58
C MET A 51 18.08 -28.35 10.37
N THR A 52 17.82 -28.40 11.71
CA THR A 52 17.85 -27.22 12.59
C THR A 52 19.21 -26.53 12.53
N VAL A 53 20.32 -27.31 12.62
CA VAL A 53 21.68 -26.79 12.47
C VAL A 53 21.93 -26.24 11.07
N LYS A 54 21.52 -26.95 10.03
CA LYS A 54 21.66 -26.50 8.63
C LYS A 54 20.93 -25.16 8.37
N LEU A 55 19.80 -24.93 9.02
CA LEU A 55 19.03 -23.72 8.90
C LEU A 55 19.53 -22.60 9.86
N GLY A 56 20.51 -22.90 10.72
CA GLY A 56 21.05 -21.98 11.72
C GLY A 56 20.05 -21.61 12.81
N LEU A 57 19.03 -22.43 13.02
CA LEU A 57 17.98 -22.19 14.04
C LEU A 57 18.44 -22.52 15.46
N ASP A 58 19.56 -23.20 15.61
CA ASP A 58 20.28 -23.48 16.85
C ASP A 58 21.09 -22.32 17.39
N GLN A 59 21.30 -21.27 16.56
CA GLN A 59 22.08 -20.11 16.95
C GLN A 59 21.29 -19.16 17.89
N PRO A 60 22.00 -18.40 18.77
CA PRO A 60 21.35 -17.40 19.61
C PRO A 60 20.56 -16.37 18.78
N LEU A 61 19.40 -15.95 19.31
CA LEU A 61 18.48 -14.98 18.66
C LEU A 61 19.20 -13.75 18.10
N VAL A 62 20.11 -13.16 18.88
CA VAL A 62 20.84 -11.96 18.47
C VAL A 62 21.70 -12.23 17.23
N VAL A 63 22.37 -13.39 17.18
CA VAL A 63 23.22 -13.77 16.03
C VAL A 63 22.35 -13.96 14.79
N ARG A 64 21.22 -14.63 14.91
CA ARG A 64 20.26 -14.83 13.81
C ARG A 64 19.69 -13.52 13.29
N TYR A 65 19.37 -12.58 14.20
CA TYR A 65 18.91 -11.24 13.85
C TYR A 65 19.97 -10.45 13.09
N LEU A 66 21.21 -10.40 13.62
CA LEU A 66 22.32 -9.68 12.98
C LEU A 66 22.68 -10.28 11.61
N HIS A 67 22.62 -11.61 11.47
CA HIS A 67 22.84 -12.28 10.20
C HIS A 67 21.79 -11.86 9.17
N TRP A 68 20.49 -11.84 9.57
CA TRP A 68 19.42 -11.40 8.69
C TRP A 68 19.55 -9.93 8.29
N ILE A 69 19.79 -9.03 9.23
CA ILE A 69 19.97 -7.60 8.91
C ILE A 69 21.20 -7.38 8.04
N GLY A 70 22.30 -8.08 8.33
CA GLY A 70 23.50 -8.04 7.47
C GLY A 70 23.20 -8.48 6.04
N GLY A 71 22.45 -9.56 5.88
CA GLY A 71 21.97 -10.02 4.57
C GLY A 71 21.11 -8.99 3.85
N LEU A 72 20.12 -8.39 4.54
CA LEU A 72 19.28 -7.33 3.98
C LEU A 72 20.10 -6.14 3.44
N LEU A 73 21.15 -5.74 4.14
CA LEU A 73 21.99 -4.59 3.76
C LEU A 73 22.86 -4.87 2.53
N VAL A 74 23.21 -6.12 2.27
CA VAL A 74 23.99 -6.53 1.08
C VAL A 74 23.12 -7.12 -0.04
N GLY A 75 21.79 -7.19 0.16
CA GLY A 75 20.85 -7.73 -0.82
C GLY A 75 20.74 -9.26 -0.83
N ASP A 76 21.34 -9.93 0.15
CA ASP A 76 21.19 -11.39 0.34
C ASP A 76 19.98 -11.64 1.25
N LEU A 77 18.86 -12.02 0.65
CA LEU A 77 17.62 -12.33 1.35
C LEU A 77 17.50 -13.81 1.75
N GLY A 78 18.54 -14.59 1.45
CA GLY A 78 18.55 -16.04 1.67
C GLY A 78 17.71 -16.81 0.66
N ASN A 79 17.56 -18.11 0.90
CA ASN A 79 16.79 -19.02 0.03
C ASN A 79 15.48 -19.43 0.69
N SER A 80 14.42 -19.49 -0.10
CA SER A 80 13.12 -20.02 0.31
C SER A 80 13.24 -21.50 0.64
N TYR A 81 12.63 -21.90 1.74
CA TYR A 81 12.54 -23.32 2.11
C TYR A 81 11.55 -24.08 1.24
N SER A 82 10.45 -23.44 0.87
CA SER A 82 9.36 -24.08 0.12
C SER A 82 9.62 -24.12 -1.38
N TYR A 83 10.28 -23.09 -1.93
CA TYR A 83 10.52 -22.95 -3.36
C TYR A 83 11.94 -23.38 -3.76
N GLY A 84 12.90 -23.45 -2.82
CA GLY A 84 14.29 -23.79 -3.09
C GLY A 84 15.06 -22.76 -3.93
N THR A 85 14.51 -21.55 -4.10
CA THR A 85 15.05 -20.48 -4.93
C THR A 85 15.43 -19.26 -4.07
N PRO A 86 16.28 -18.34 -4.54
CA PRO A 86 16.58 -17.10 -3.84
C PRO A 86 15.33 -16.28 -3.59
N VAL A 87 15.16 -15.79 -2.37
CA VAL A 87 13.99 -14.98 -2.00
C VAL A 87 13.96 -13.65 -2.76
N ALA A 88 15.13 -13.11 -3.12
CA ALA A 88 15.24 -11.90 -3.93
C ALA A 88 14.54 -12.05 -5.30
N ASP A 89 14.73 -13.19 -5.96
CA ASP A 89 14.12 -13.47 -7.27
C ASP A 89 12.60 -13.61 -7.15
N LEU A 90 12.14 -14.35 -6.12
CA LEU A 90 10.70 -14.47 -5.83
C LEU A 90 10.05 -13.13 -5.62
N ILE A 91 10.67 -12.26 -4.82
CA ILE A 91 10.16 -10.92 -4.53
C ILE A 91 10.16 -10.05 -5.79
N ALA A 92 11.24 -10.05 -6.56
CA ALA A 92 11.36 -9.24 -7.77
C ALA A 92 10.26 -9.56 -8.79
N GLU A 93 10.02 -10.86 -9.01
CA GLU A 93 8.94 -11.33 -9.89
C GLU A 93 7.56 -10.85 -9.42
N ARG A 94 7.29 -10.91 -8.11
CA ARG A 94 5.99 -10.51 -7.53
C ARG A 94 5.79 -9.00 -7.50
N LEU A 95 6.86 -8.23 -7.28
CA LEU A 95 6.81 -6.77 -7.32
C LEU A 95 6.42 -6.23 -8.70
N ALA A 96 6.81 -6.91 -9.78
CA ALA A 96 6.44 -6.54 -11.15
C ALA A 96 4.92 -6.53 -11.38
N LEU A 97 4.13 -7.16 -10.51
CA LEU A 97 2.67 -7.10 -10.52
C LEU A 97 2.14 -6.17 -9.42
N THR A 98 2.60 -6.33 -8.18
CA THR A 98 2.05 -5.61 -7.02
C THR A 98 2.24 -4.10 -7.14
N ILE A 99 3.39 -3.63 -7.65
CA ILE A 99 3.65 -2.18 -7.81
C ILE A 99 2.70 -1.56 -8.84
N PRO A 100 2.58 -2.07 -10.08
CA PRO A 100 1.60 -1.54 -11.05
C PRO A 100 0.16 -1.58 -10.53
N LEU A 101 -0.26 -2.65 -9.85
CA LEU A 101 -1.58 -2.73 -9.24
C LEU A 101 -1.81 -1.61 -8.21
N ALA A 102 -0.84 -1.41 -7.30
CA ALA A 102 -0.93 -0.36 -6.27
C ALA A 102 -0.95 1.05 -6.90
N VAL A 103 -0.13 1.29 -7.92
CA VAL A 103 -0.11 2.56 -8.66
C VAL A 103 -1.43 2.79 -9.38
N MET A 104 -1.96 1.80 -10.09
CA MET A 104 -3.27 1.90 -10.75
C MET A 104 -4.39 2.19 -9.75
N ALA A 105 -4.43 1.46 -8.63
CA ALA A 105 -5.41 1.68 -7.57
C ALA A 105 -5.29 3.09 -6.98
N MET A 106 -4.07 3.58 -6.76
CA MET A 106 -3.84 4.92 -6.23
C MET A 106 -4.26 6.01 -7.22
N LEU A 107 -3.95 5.86 -8.50
CA LEU A 107 -4.38 6.80 -9.55
C LEU A 107 -5.91 6.87 -9.63
N LEU A 108 -6.58 5.71 -9.64
CA LEU A 108 -8.04 5.65 -9.62
C LEU A 108 -8.61 6.29 -8.34
N THR A 109 -8.02 6.01 -7.19
CA THR A 109 -8.38 6.62 -5.90
C THR A 109 -8.35 8.14 -5.97
N VAL A 110 -7.25 8.69 -6.47
CA VAL A 110 -7.04 10.15 -6.55
C VAL A 110 -8.04 10.78 -7.53
N VAL A 111 -8.20 10.21 -8.72
CA VAL A 111 -9.14 10.73 -9.74
C VAL A 111 -10.58 10.73 -9.20
N LEU A 112 -11.03 9.62 -8.64
CA LEU A 112 -12.38 9.49 -8.10
C LEU A 112 -12.60 10.42 -6.88
N ALA A 113 -11.63 10.47 -5.98
CA ALA A 113 -11.70 11.29 -4.77
C ALA A 113 -11.72 12.79 -5.07
N LEU A 114 -10.85 13.25 -5.97
CA LEU A 114 -10.82 14.66 -6.37
C LEU A 114 -12.10 15.05 -7.11
N ALA A 115 -12.56 14.21 -8.04
CA ALA A 115 -13.81 14.46 -8.77
C ALA A 115 -15.00 14.56 -7.80
N ALA A 116 -15.18 13.56 -6.91
CA ALA A 116 -16.26 13.53 -5.94
C ALA A 116 -16.14 14.65 -4.89
N GLY A 117 -14.95 14.86 -4.32
CA GLY A 117 -14.72 15.85 -3.27
C GLY A 117 -14.91 17.29 -3.75
N VAL A 118 -14.38 17.64 -4.91
CA VAL A 118 -14.56 18.97 -5.52
C VAL A 118 -16.01 19.19 -5.95
N TYR A 119 -16.65 18.19 -6.56
CA TYR A 119 -18.05 18.27 -6.95
C TYR A 119 -18.97 18.52 -5.74
N THR A 120 -18.79 17.77 -4.66
CA THR A 120 -19.61 17.89 -3.45
C THR A 120 -19.35 19.21 -2.72
N ALA A 121 -18.11 19.68 -2.64
CA ALA A 121 -17.78 20.99 -2.08
C ALA A 121 -18.37 22.13 -2.92
N ALA A 122 -18.33 22.04 -4.25
CA ALA A 122 -18.90 23.04 -5.15
C ALA A 122 -20.44 23.09 -5.09
N ASN A 123 -21.09 21.98 -4.73
CA ASN A 123 -22.53 21.85 -4.59
C ASN A 123 -22.98 21.66 -3.14
N HIS A 124 -22.22 22.22 -2.20
CA HIS A 124 -22.46 22.06 -0.76
C HIS A 124 -23.93 22.32 -0.38
N ASN A 125 -24.47 21.42 0.46
CA ASN A 125 -25.87 21.40 0.92
C ASN A 125 -26.94 21.18 -0.17
N LYS A 126 -26.55 20.77 -1.40
CA LYS A 126 -27.51 20.36 -2.44
C LYS A 126 -27.67 18.84 -2.46
N MET A 127 -28.73 18.35 -3.12
CA MET A 127 -29.01 16.90 -3.25
C MET A 127 -27.83 16.11 -3.83
N GLY A 128 -27.06 16.68 -4.77
CA GLY A 128 -25.87 16.04 -5.31
C GLY A 128 -24.74 15.83 -4.28
N ASP A 129 -24.55 16.81 -3.37
CA ASP A 129 -23.61 16.66 -2.25
C ASP A 129 -24.06 15.53 -1.32
N VAL A 130 -25.33 15.54 -0.90
CA VAL A 130 -25.91 14.52 -0.02
C VAL A 130 -25.81 13.12 -0.65
N GLY A 131 -26.18 12.98 -1.92
CA GLY A 131 -26.15 11.70 -2.62
C GLY A 131 -24.74 11.11 -2.77
N VAL A 132 -23.76 11.93 -3.18
CA VAL A 132 -22.35 11.46 -3.29
C VAL A 132 -21.78 11.15 -1.90
N MET A 133 -22.07 11.97 -0.87
CA MET A 133 -21.59 11.67 0.48
C MET A 133 -22.22 10.41 1.06
N ALA A 134 -23.50 10.16 0.80
CA ALA A 134 -24.15 8.90 1.15
C ALA A 134 -23.47 7.70 0.43
N ALA A 135 -23.22 7.82 -0.86
CA ALA A 135 -22.52 6.78 -1.62
C ALA A 135 -21.10 6.51 -1.07
N THR A 136 -20.35 7.55 -0.69
CA THR A 136 -19.04 7.35 -0.05
C THR A 136 -19.16 6.65 1.30
N GLN A 137 -20.22 6.90 2.05
CA GLN A 137 -20.43 6.21 3.34
C GLN A 137 -20.68 4.70 3.14
N PHE A 138 -21.47 4.35 2.12
CA PHE A 138 -21.63 2.95 1.73
C PHE A 138 -20.30 2.34 1.27
N GLY A 139 -19.52 3.05 0.44
CA GLY A 139 -18.22 2.59 -0.02
C GLY A 139 -17.23 2.26 1.11
N ILE A 140 -17.25 3.02 2.19
CA ILE A 140 -16.39 2.77 3.38
C ILE A 140 -16.88 1.55 4.18
N ALA A 141 -18.19 1.34 4.25
CA ALA A 141 -18.78 0.25 5.04
C ALA A 141 -18.57 -1.14 4.40
N ILE A 142 -18.30 -1.18 3.11
CA ILE A 142 -18.16 -2.44 2.36
C ILE A 142 -16.72 -2.97 2.47
N PRO A 143 -16.51 -4.23 2.92
CA PRO A 143 -15.18 -4.83 2.90
C PRO A 143 -14.66 -4.98 1.46
N ASN A 144 -13.38 -4.62 1.23
CA ASN A 144 -12.76 -4.65 -0.11
C ASN A 144 -12.90 -6.00 -0.81
N PHE A 145 -12.69 -7.11 -0.09
CA PHE A 145 -12.78 -8.45 -0.67
C PHE A 145 -14.21 -8.80 -1.11
N TRP A 146 -15.21 -8.38 -0.35
CA TRP A 146 -16.61 -8.60 -0.68
C TRP A 146 -17.00 -7.80 -1.93
N PHE A 147 -16.58 -6.54 -2.01
CA PHE A 147 -16.77 -5.72 -3.20
C PHE A 147 -16.08 -6.31 -4.42
N ALA A 148 -14.85 -6.84 -4.26
CA ALA A 148 -14.13 -7.55 -5.30
C ALA A 148 -14.92 -8.75 -5.86
N ILE A 149 -15.52 -9.55 -4.97
CA ILE A 149 -16.38 -10.70 -5.37
C ILE A 149 -17.59 -10.23 -6.16
N LEU A 150 -18.24 -9.13 -5.73
CA LEU A 150 -19.38 -8.56 -6.48
C LEU A 150 -18.96 -8.07 -7.87
N LEU A 151 -17.79 -7.46 -8.01
CA LEU A 151 -17.25 -7.05 -9.31
C LEU A 151 -16.98 -8.26 -10.21
N ILE A 152 -16.42 -9.35 -9.66
CA ILE A 152 -16.22 -10.61 -10.39
C ILE A 152 -17.57 -11.15 -10.87
N LEU A 153 -18.55 -11.25 -9.98
CA LEU A 153 -19.89 -11.78 -10.32
C LEU A 153 -20.55 -10.94 -11.43
N LEU A 154 -20.43 -9.62 -11.35
CA LEU A 154 -21.06 -8.74 -12.35
C LEU A 154 -20.27 -8.75 -13.66
N PHE A 155 -18.99 -8.40 -13.63
CA PHE A 155 -18.22 -8.12 -14.86
C PHE A 155 -17.63 -9.37 -15.51
N SER A 156 -17.32 -10.41 -14.72
CA SER A 156 -16.72 -11.62 -15.27
C SER A 156 -17.73 -12.72 -15.51
N VAL A 157 -18.64 -12.98 -14.56
CA VAL A 157 -19.59 -14.09 -14.68
C VAL A 157 -20.82 -13.68 -15.49
N LYS A 158 -21.47 -12.55 -15.16
CA LYS A 158 -22.73 -12.14 -15.77
C LYS A 158 -22.53 -11.41 -17.11
N LEU A 159 -21.64 -10.42 -17.17
CA LEU A 159 -21.40 -9.61 -18.36
C LEU A 159 -20.31 -10.18 -19.27
N GLN A 160 -19.41 -11.01 -18.74
CA GLN A 160 -18.29 -11.62 -19.47
C GLN A 160 -17.35 -10.60 -20.15
N TRP A 161 -17.24 -9.39 -19.59
CA TRP A 161 -16.41 -8.33 -20.14
C TRP A 161 -14.95 -8.43 -19.72
N LEU A 162 -14.68 -8.91 -18.50
CA LEU A 162 -13.36 -8.95 -17.88
C LEU A 162 -13.10 -10.32 -17.25
N SER A 163 -11.83 -10.69 -17.08
CA SER A 163 -11.45 -11.94 -16.43
C SER A 163 -11.82 -11.95 -14.94
N ALA A 164 -12.23 -13.11 -14.43
CA ALA A 164 -12.50 -13.30 -13.00
C ALA A 164 -11.23 -13.26 -12.14
N GLY A 165 -10.06 -13.52 -12.74
CA GLY A 165 -8.79 -13.56 -12.04
C GLY A 165 -7.67 -14.00 -12.97
N GLY A 166 -6.46 -14.13 -12.38
CA GLY A 166 -5.23 -14.37 -13.11
C GLY A 166 -4.65 -13.09 -13.72
N PHE A 167 -3.38 -13.14 -14.05
CA PHE A 167 -2.65 -12.06 -14.68
C PHE A 167 -2.17 -12.52 -16.05
N ALA A 168 -2.43 -11.74 -17.09
CA ALA A 168 -2.07 -12.10 -18.45
C ALA A 168 -0.55 -12.22 -18.65
N GLY A 169 0.24 -11.45 -17.84
CA GLY A 169 1.68 -11.35 -18.02
C GLY A 169 2.06 -10.15 -18.89
N TRP A 170 3.17 -9.50 -18.55
CA TRP A 170 3.66 -8.34 -19.32
C TRP A 170 4.13 -8.71 -20.72
N GLU A 171 4.45 -9.98 -20.94
CA GLU A 171 4.86 -10.55 -22.21
C GLU A 171 3.73 -10.59 -23.24
N GLU A 172 2.48 -10.75 -22.77
CA GLU A 172 1.27 -10.70 -23.62
C GLU A 172 0.92 -9.27 -24.08
N GLY A 173 1.66 -8.28 -23.58
CA GLY A 173 1.48 -6.87 -23.90
C GLY A 173 0.83 -6.05 -22.80
N ILE A 174 0.98 -4.72 -22.90
CA ILE A 174 0.54 -3.77 -21.87
C ILE A 174 -1.00 -3.78 -21.70
N LEU A 175 -1.75 -3.81 -22.80
CA LEU A 175 -3.22 -3.69 -22.75
C LEU A 175 -3.89 -4.92 -22.11
N PRO A 176 -3.56 -6.16 -22.45
CA PRO A 176 -4.07 -7.34 -21.73
C PRO A 176 -3.72 -7.33 -20.25
N SER A 177 -2.48 -6.93 -19.91
CA SER A 177 -2.00 -6.86 -18.53
C SER A 177 -2.79 -5.82 -17.71
N ILE A 178 -2.95 -4.61 -18.22
CA ILE A 178 -3.76 -3.57 -17.56
C ILE A 178 -5.22 -4.02 -17.43
N ARG A 179 -5.78 -4.68 -18.44
CA ARG A 179 -7.15 -5.18 -18.42
C ARG A 179 -7.37 -6.23 -17.33
N SER A 180 -6.41 -7.11 -17.10
CA SER A 180 -6.47 -8.11 -16.01
C SER A 180 -6.36 -7.49 -14.62
N LEU A 181 -5.69 -6.32 -14.48
CA LEU A 181 -5.56 -5.59 -13.22
C LEU A 181 -6.70 -4.59 -12.96
N LEU A 182 -7.63 -4.39 -13.90
CA LEU A 182 -8.65 -3.34 -13.79
C LEU A 182 -9.63 -3.60 -12.65
N LEU A 183 -10.23 -4.79 -12.55
CA LEU A 183 -11.16 -5.13 -11.46
C LEU A 183 -10.45 -5.14 -10.09
N PRO A 184 -9.26 -5.74 -9.94
CA PRO A 184 -8.46 -5.62 -8.72
C PRO A 184 -8.19 -4.17 -8.31
N ALA A 185 -7.76 -3.32 -9.25
CA ALA A 185 -7.47 -1.91 -8.98
C ALA A 185 -8.73 -1.12 -8.57
N ILE A 186 -9.87 -1.35 -9.22
CA ILE A 186 -11.16 -0.73 -8.87
C ILE A 186 -11.57 -1.16 -7.46
N SER A 187 -11.46 -2.44 -7.12
CA SER A 187 -11.85 -2.95 -5.80
C SER A 187 -11.02 -2.34 -4.66
N LEU A 188 -9.73 -2.10 -4.89
CA LEU A 188 -8.87 -1.38 -3.96
C LEU A 188 -9.21 0.12 -3.90
N ALA A 189 -9.45 0.73 -5.05
CA ALA A 189 -9.59 2.18 -5.18
C ALA A 189 -10.88 2.73 -4.57
N VAL A 190 -12.01 2.04 -4.70
CA VAL A 190 -13.33 2.58 -4.34
C VAL A 190 -13.43 2.94 -2.86
N VAL A 191 -12.96 2.08 -1.97
CA VAL A 191 -12.98 2.34 -0.53
C VAL A 191 -12.06 3.51 -0.16
N GLN A 192 -10.86 3.52 -0.73
CA GLN A 192 -9.88 4.57 -0.48
C GLN A 192 -10.32 5.91 -1.08
N ALA A 193 -10.95 5.89 -2.25
CA ALA A 193 -11.53 7.06 -2.88
C ALA A 193 -12.66 7.67 -2.04
N ALA A 194 -13.49 6.85 -1.42
CA ALA A 194 -14.56 7.30 -0.54
C ALA A 194 -14.03 8.08 0.68
N ILE A 195 -12.96 7.58 1.29
CA ILE A 195 -12.30 8.27 2.42
C ILE A 195 -11.65 9.57 1.95
N LEU A 196 -10.87 9.51 0.87
CA LEU A 196 -10.13 10.66 0.35
C LEU A 196 -11.07 11.74 -0.20
N ALA A 197 -12.23 11.39 -0.77
CA ALA A 197 -13.25 12.32 -1.24
C ALA A 197 -13.80 13.17 -0.10
N ARG A 198 -14.02 12.59 1.08
CA ARG A 198 -14.48 13.34 2.26
C ARG A 198 -13.41 14.31 2.75
N VAL A 199 -12.17 13.90 2.79
CA VAL A 199 -11.03 14.77 3.14
C VAL A 199 -10.91 15.90 2.13
N THR A 200 -10.98 15.60 0.83
CA THR A 200 -10.94 16.60 -0.25
C THR A 200 -12.09 17.60 -0.11
N ARG A 201 -13.32 17.11 0.12
CA ARG A 201 -14.48 17.98 0.32
C ARG A 201 -14.28 18.93 1.51
N SER A 202 -13.84 18.42 2.65
CA SER A 202 -13.60 19.22 3.85
C SER A 202 -12.52 20.26 3.62
N ALA A 203 -11.40 19.89 3.05
CA ALA A 203 -10.30 20.80 2.74
C ALA A 203 -10.72 21.90 1.74
N VAL A 204 -11.48 21.54 0.70
CA VAL A 204 -11.99 22.55 -0.28
C VAL A 204 -12.98 23.50 0.38
N LEU A 205 -13.87 23.01 1.24
CA LEU A 205 -14.83 23.87 1.96
C LEU A 205 -14.16 24.83 2.95
N GLU A 206 -13.11 24.39 3.61
CA GLU A 206 -12.30 25.21 4.51
C GLU A 206 -11.60 26.34 3.74
N VAL A 207 -10.89 26.01 2.68
CA VAL A 207 -10.19 26.99 1.84
C VAL A 207 -11.16 27.97 1.16
N LEU A 208 -12.37 27.54 0.80
CA LEU A 208 -13.39 28.42 0.20
C LEU A 208 -13.82 29.57 1.12
N ARG A 209 -13.59 29.48 2.43
CA ARG A 209 -13.94 30.50 3.45
C ARG A 209 -12.82 31.51 3.69
N GLU A 210 -11.62 31.25 3.17
CA GLU A 210 -10.45 32.09 3.36
C GLU A 210 -10.57 33.47 2.67
N ASP A 211 -9.98 34.50 3.26
CA ASP A 211 -10.08 35.88 2.77
C ASP A 211 -9.43 36.09 1.40
N PHE A 212 -8.37 35.34 1.08
CA PHE A 212 -7.77 35.43 -0.25
C PHE A 212 -8.72 34.95 -1.37
N VAL A 213 -9.64 34.03 -1.06
CA VAL A 213 -10.69 33.60 -2.00
C VAL A 213 -11.70 34.69 -2.23
N ARG A 214 -12.10 35.45 -1.17
CA ARG A 214 -12.97 36.62 -1.29
C ARG A 214 -12.30 37.70 -2.15
N THR A 215 -11.00 37.96 -1.90
CA THR A 215 -10.20 38.90 -2.69
C THR A 215 -10.12 38.52 -4.16
N ALA A 216 -9.90 37.22 -4.46
CA ALA A 216 -9.84 36.72 -5.84
C ALA A 216 -11.18 36.95 -6.57
N ARG A 217 -12.31 36.73 -5.90
CA ARG A 217 -13.65 37.01 -6.44
C ARG A 217 -13.90 38.53 -6.63
N ALA A 218 -13.47 39.36 -5.69
CA ALA A 218 -13.55 40.81 -5.80
C ALA A 218 -12.74 41.38 -6.99
N LYS A 219 -11.65 40.70 -7.36
CA LYS A 219 -10.85 41.01 -8.57
C LYS A 219 -11.52 40.53 -9.87
N GLY A 220 -12.73 39.98 -9.85
CA GLY A 220 -13.48 39.59 -11.03
C GLY A 220 -13.21 38.17 -11.53
N LEU A 221 -12.46 37.34 -10.81
CA LEU A 221 -12.23 35.96 -11.19
C LEU A 221 -13.54 35.14 -11.10
N ASN A 222 -13.83 34.37 -12.14
CA ASN A 222 -15.00 33.53 -12.17
C ASN A 222 -14.84 32.30 -11.22
N ARG A 223 -15.98 31.64 -10.91
CA ARG A 223 -16.02 30.53 -9.95
C ARG A 223 -15.06 29.38 -10.29
N ARG A 224 -14.87 29.09 -11.60
CA ARG A 224 -13.97 28.04 -12.06
C ARG A 224 -12.50 28.41 -11.88
N GLN A 225 -12.15 29.64 -12.22
CA GLN A 225 -10.78 30.16 -12.05
C GLN A 225 -10.37 30.18 -10.57
N VAL A 226 -11.28 30.63 -9.68
CA VAL A 226 -11.07 30.61 -8.22
C VAL A 226 -10.90 29.19 -7.73
N MET A 227 -11.76 28.23 -8.13
CA MET A 227 -11.71 26.85 -7.68
C MET A 227 -10.39 26.17 -8.07
N TRP A 228 -10.03 26.20 -9.35
CA TRP A 228 -8.86 25.47 -9.86
C TRP A 228 -7.53 26.21 -9.61
N GLY A 229 -7.52 27.54 -9.69
CA GLY A 229 -6.31 28.35 -9.56
C GLY A 229 -5.91 28.65 -8.11
N HIS A 230 -6.88 28.78 -7.21
CA HIS A 230 -6.62 29.23 -5.84
C HIS A 230 -7.05 28.20 -4.78
N VAL A 231 -8.26 27.69 -4.87
CA VAL A 231 -8.83 26.83 -3.82
C VAL A 231 -8.20 25.45 -3.84
N LEU A 232 -8.24 24.76 -4.97
CA LEU A 232 -7.76 23.38 -5.06
C LEU A 232 -6.28 23.27 -4.74
N ARG A 233 -5.47 24.21 -5.21
CA ARG A 233 -4.03 24.22 -4.93
C ARG A 233 -3.72 24.23 -3.43
N ASN A 234 -4.45 25.02 -2.64
CA ASN A 234 -4.26 25.08 -1.20
C ASN A 234 -4.93 23.90 -0.47
N ALA A 235 -6.08 23.43 -0.96
CA ALA A 235 -6.77 22.27 -0.41
C ALA A 235 -6.00 20.94 -0.64
N MET A 236 -5.10 20.89 -1.64
CA MET A 236 -4.28 19.70 -1.87
C MET A 236 -3.29 19.40 -0.73
N ILE A 237 -2.93 20.37 0.10
CA ILE A 237 -1.97 20.17 1.20
C ILE A 237 -2.42 19.05 2.15
N PRO A 238 -3.58 19.13 2.83
CA PRO A 238 -4.05 18.04 3.68
C PRO A 238 -4.41 16.78 2.91
N VAL A 239 -4.87 16.91 1.65
CA VAL A 239 -5.21 15.77 0.80
C VAL A 239 -3.96 14.91 0.51
N MET A 240 -2.82 15.51 0.17
CA MET A 240 -1.57 14.80 -0.09
C MET A 240 -1.06 14.05 1.15
N THR A 241 -1.21 14.63 2.33
CA THR A 241 -0.84 13.94 3.59
C THR A 241 -1.65 12.66 3.77
N VAL A 242 -2.96 12.71 3.52
CA VAL A 242 -3.83 11.54 3.62
C VAL A 242 -3.54 10.54 2.51
N MET A 243 -3.16 10.99 1.31
CA MET A 243 -2.76 10.09 0.21
C MET A 243 -1.58 9.19 0.59
N GLY A 244 -0.60 9.68 1.34
CA GLY A 244 0.51 8.87 1.85
C GLY A 244 0.03 7.73 2.74
N LEU A 245 -0.85 8.03 3.70
CA LEU A 245 -1.47 7.03 4.56
C LEU A 245 -2.33 6.03 3.78
N GLN A 246 -3.04 6.50 2.77
CA GLN A 246 -3.87 5.66 1.89
C GLN A 246 -3.04 4.67 1.09
N PHE A 247 -1.82 5.02 0.69
CA PHE A 247 -0.93 4.09 -0.01
C PHE A 247 -0.56 2.89 0.86
N ALA A 248 -0.31 3.11 2.15
CA ALA A 248 -0.10 2.02 3.11
C ALA A 248 -1.31 1.08 3.18
N ASN A 249 -2.52 1.65 3.24
CA ASN A 249 -3.76 0.88 3.25
C ASN A 249 -3.99 0.13 1.93
N LEU A 250 -3.60 0.70 0.78
CA LEU A 250 -3.66 0.02 -0.52
C LEU A 250 -2.73 -1.20 -0.55
N LEU A 251 -1.49 -1.07 -0.06
CA LEU A 251 -0.55 -2.20 0.00
C LEU A 251 -1.07 -3.32 0.92
N ALA A 252 -1.60 -2.97 2.09
CA ALA A 252 -2.21 -3.95 2.99
C ALA A 252 -3.44 -4.62 2.35
N GLY A 253 -4.29 -3.83 1.68
CA GLY A 253 -5.46 -4.33 0.95
C GLY A 253 -5.09 -5.21 -0.24
N ALA A 254 -3.98 -4.91 -0.92
CA ALA A 254 -3.49 -5.69 -2.06
C ALA A 254 -3.25 -7.16 -1.69
N ILE A 255 -2.79 -7.46 -0.47
CA ILE A 255 -2.59 -8.83 0.02
C ILE A 255 -3.88 -9.65 -0.14
N VAL A 256 -5.00 -9.10 0.28
CA VAL A 256 -6.30 -9.78 0.21
C VAL A 256 -6.81 -9.85 -1.24
N ILE A 257 -6.72 -8.75 -1.97
CA ILE A 257 -7.22 -8.63 -3.34
C ILE A 257 -6.45 -9.52 -4.32
N GLU A 258 -5.13 -9.64 -4.17
CA GLU A 258 -4.31 -10.56 -4.95
C GLU A 258 -4.73 -12.02 -4.75
N ASN A 259 -5.14 -12.39 -3.52
CA ASN A 259 -5.67 -13.73 -3.25
C ASN A 259 -7.05 -13.93 -3.86
N VAL A 260 -7.96 -12.96 -3.76
CA VAL A 260 -9.33 -13.04 -4.34
C VAL A 260 -9.28 -13.19 -5.86
N PHE A 261 -8.40 -12.45 -6.54
CA PHE A 261 -8.25 -12.49 -8.01
C PHE A 261 -7.20 -13.50 -8.48
N TYR A 262 -6.61 -14.31 -7.60
CA TYR A 262 -5.55 -15.28 -7.95
C TYR A 262 -4.37 -14.64 -8.71
N LEU A 263 -4.00 -13.41 -8.35
CA LEU A 263 -2.88 -12.70 -8.95
C LEU A 263 -1.54 -13.18 -8.37
N PRO A 264 -0.51 -13.42 -9.19
CA PRO A 264 0.81 -13.82 -8.69
C PRO A 264 1.61 -12.62 -8.16
N GLY A 265 1.08 -11.93 -7.12
CA GLY A 265 1.71 -10.80 -6.48
C GLY A 265 2.36 -11.12 -5.14
N LEU A 266 2.92 -10.07 -4.50
CA LEU A 266 3.65 -10.17 -3.23
C LEU A 266 2.73 -10.61 -2.07
N GLY A 267 1.49 -10.14 -2.04
CA GLY A 267 0.51 -10.53 -1.02
C GLY A 267 0.16 -12.00 -1.10
N ARG A 268 0.00 -12.54 -2.31
CA ARG A 268 -0.23 -13.97 -2.50
C ARG A 268 1.00 -14.80 -2.11
N LEU A 269 2.21 -14.32 -2.40
CA LEU A 269 3.44 -14.96 -1.96
C LEU A 269 3.49 -15.04 -0.43
N ILE A 270 3.17 -13.95 0.27
CA ILE A 270 3.11 -13.93 1.74
C ILE A 270 2.08 -14.95 2.25
N PHE A 271 0.87 -14.96 1.69
CA PHE A 271 -0.19 -15.87 2.12
C PHE A 271 0.21 -17.34 1.95
N GLN A 272 0.79 -17.69 0.79
CA GLN A 272 1.30 -19.04 0.53
C GLN A 272 2.45 -19.40 1.47
N SER A 273 3.37 -18.47 1.70
CA SER A 273 4.50 -18.68 2.60
C SER A 273 4.07 -18.85 4.07
N ILE A 274 3.00 -18.17 4.50
CA ILE A 274 2.40 -18.41 5.82
C ILE A 274 1.84 -19.83 5.89
N SER A 275 1.11 -20.28 4.89
CA SER A 275 0.55 -21.63 4.83
C SER A 275 1.64 -22.72 4.83
N ASN A 276 2.75 -22.45 4.14
CA ASN A 276 3.92 -23.33 4.05
C ASN A 276 4.93 -23.11 5.19
N ARG A 277 4.69 -22.14 6.08
CA ARG A 277 5.61 -21.71 7.15
C ARG A 277 7.04 -21.38 6.67
N ASP A 278 7.15 -20.79 5.50
CA ASP A 278 8.42 -20.29 4.99
C ASP A 278 8.79 -18.95 5.63
N LEU A 279 9.37 -19.03 6.83
CA LEU A 279 9.66 -17.87 7.65
C LEU A 279 10.65 -16.91 6.99
N ILE A 280 11.56 -17.41 6.12
CA ILE A 280 12.51 -16.55 5.41
C ILE A 280 11.75 -15.65 4.43
N VAL A 281 10.88 -16.23 3.62
CA VAL A 281 10.07 -15.45 2.66
C VAL A 281 9.15 -14.48 3.39
N ILE A 282 8.43 -14.94 4.42
CA ILE A 282 7.50 -14.09 5.20
C ILE A 282 8.23 -12.87 5.75
N ARG A 283 9.37 -13.09 6.44
CA ARG A 283 10.16 -12.06 7.09
C ARG A 283 10.63 -10.98 6.12
N ASN A 284 11.18 -11.40 4.98
CA ASN A 284 11.68 -10.48 3.96
C ASN A 284 10.54 -9.74 3.25
N CYS A 285 9.43 -10.41 2.93
CA CYS A 285 8.28 -9.77 2.31
C CYS A 285 7.60 -8.75 3.24
N VAL A 286 7.42 -9.08 4.53
CA VAL A 286 6.82 -8.16 5.51
C VAL A 286 7.75 -6.96 5.75
N MET A 287 9.07 -7.18 5.84
CA MET A 287 10.04 -6.10 5.96
C MET A 287 10.03 -5.19 4.73
N LEU A 288 9.93 -5.76 3.53
CA LEU A 288 9.82 -4.99 2.29
C LEU A 288 8.53 -4.15 2.25
N LEU A 289 7.37 -4.71 2.63
CA LEU A 289 6.12 -3.95 2.71
C LEU A 289 6.23 -2.80 3.72
N ALA A 290 6.81 -3.06 4.90
CA ALA A 290 7.06 -2.02 5.89
C ALA A 290 7.99 -0.93 5.33
N ALA A 291 9.05 -1.32 4.63
CA ALA A 291 9.96 -0.38 3.97
C ALA A 291 9.26 0.45 2.91
N MET A 292 8.43 -0.16 2.05
CA MET A 292 7.66 0.56 1.03
C MET A 292 6.74 1.61 1.65
N VAL A 293 6.03 1.27 2.73
CA VAL A 293 5.15 2.20 3.45
C VAL A 293 5.96 3.37 4.04
N VAL A 294 7.05 3.08 4.72
CA VAL A 294 7.89 4.10 5.36
C VAL A 294 8.55 5.02 4.32
N ILE A 295 9.03 4.45 3.19
CA ILE A 295 9.61 5.22 2.08
C ILE A 295 8.56 6.13 1.44
N VAL A 296 7.34 5.62 1.18
CA VAL A 296 6.28 6.46 0.59
C VAL A 296 5.90 7.60 1.53
N ASN A 297 5.76 7.34 2.83
CA ASN A 297 5.51 8.40 3.80
C ASN A 297 6.64 9.44 3.83
N PHE A 298 7.90 8.99 3.78
CA PHE A 298 9.05 9.89 3.68
C PHE A 298 9.00 10.75 2.41
N VAL A 299 8.70 10.16 1.26
CA VAL A 299 8.54 10.88 -0.02
C VAL A 299 7.42 11.92 0.07
N VAL A 300 6.28 11.56 0.65
CA VAL A 300 5.15 12.49 0.87
C VAL A 300 5.55 13.63 1.80
N ASP A 301 6.27 13.37 2.89
CA ASP A 301 6.78 14.40 3.79
C ASP A 301 7.75 15.38 3.09
N VAL A 302 8.63 14.86 2.24
CA VAL A 302 9.57 15.67 1.45
C VAL A 302 8.83 16.51 0.41
N LEU A 303 7.84 15.93 -0.29
CA LEU A 303 7.00 16.66 -1.24
C LEU A 303 6.19 17.76 -0.55
N TYR A 304 5.66 17.47 0.63
CA TYR A 304 4.94 18.44 1.45
C TYR A 304 5.84 19.62 1.83
N ALA A 305 7.05 19.36 2.33
CA ALA A 305 8.02 20.40 2.66
C ALA A 305 8.50 21.21 1.45
N ALA A 306 8.43 20.64 0.25
CA ALA A 306 8.75 21.36 -1.00
C ALA A 306 7.61 22.30 -1.42
N ILE A 307 6.35 21.92 -1.19
CA ILE A 307 5.15 22.66 -1.61
C ILE A 307 4.78 23.76 -0.59
N ASP A 308 4.94 23.51 0.72
CA ASP A 308 4.63 24.48 1.76
C ASP A 308 5.91 25.12 2.36
N PRO A 309 6.24 26.37 1.94
CA PRO A 309 7.39 27.08 2.50
C PRO A 309 7.25 27.43 4.00
N ARG A 310 6.02 27.41 4.57
CA ARG A 310 5.76 27.81 5.94
C ARG A 310 6.33 26.82 6.96
N LEU A 311 6.43 25.55 6.60
CA LEU A 311 7.11 24.55 7.42
C LEU A 311 8.62 24.80 7.57
N LYS A 312 9.20 25.59 6.67
CA LYS A 312 10.62 26.02 6.77
C LYS A 312 10.85 27.04 7.89
N ALA A 313 9.83 27.77 8.30
CA ALA A 313 9.93 28.87 9.24
C ALA A 313 9.56 28.47 10.68
N SER A 314 8.81 27.39 10.91
CA SER A 314 8.37 26.98 12.26
C SER A 314 9.40 26.08 13.00
N GLU A 315 10.50 25.71 12.37
CA GLU A 315 11.57 24.88 12.95
C GLU A 315 12.90 25.66 13.19
N LEU A 316 12.87 26.98 13.06
CA LEU A 316 13.92 27.91 13.54
C LEU A 316 13.56 28.48 14.91
#